data_62156e53423c51082611c2348b822903
#
_entry.id   62156e53423c51082611c2348b822903
#
_cell.length_a   1.000
_cell.length_b   1.000
_cell.length_c   1.000
_cell.angle_alpha   90.00
_cell.angle_beta   90.00
_cell.angle_gamma   90.00
#
_symmetry.space_group_name_H-M   'P 1'
#
loop_
_entity.id
_entity.type
_entity.pdbx_description
1 polymer ?
#
loop_
_entity_poly.entity_id
_entity_poly.type
_entity_poly.pdbx_seq_one_letter_code
_entity_poly.pdbx_strand_id
1 'polypeptide(L)'
;GAGVSDGRQKILFSWGKAGCDCTASYEVSLLGDHQRENAAVAIQAFRVLQTQDGRFTEAALREALRETVWPGRFEAMDIGRVRIRIDGAHNPAGIAALRTALDDYFPEDRRVFLLGILRDKDIDTMLRTLLRLEDRVMLTRPDSERAADPRELATKATAQEVRVKANPEKALAEALTMVSEDSLLVVTGSLYLVGR
;
A
#
# COMPACT_ATOMS: atom_id res chain seq x y z
N GLY A 1 -7.79 18.03 0.73
CA GLY A 1 -7.07 17.08 -0.10
C GLY A 1 -5.57 17.20 0.10
N ALA A 2 -4.92 16.11 0.43
CA ALA A 2 -3.48 16.08 0.56
C ALA A 2 -2.86 16.18 -0.83
N GLY A 3 -2.17 17.30 -1.11
CA GLY A 3 -1.43 17.43 -2.35
C GLY A 3 -0.27 16.43 -2.35
N VAL A 4 -0.29 15.48 -3.29
CA VAL A 4 0.88 14.67 -3.64
C VAL A 4 1.63 15.42 -4.72
N SER A 5 2.89 15.76 -4.46
CA SER A 5 3.79 16.30 -5.47
C SER A 5 5.04 15.42 -5.50
N ASP A 6 5.44 14.99 -6.69
CA ASP A 6 6.60 14.10 -6.90
C ASP A 6 6.57 12.78 -6.11
N GLY A 7 5.36 12.15 -5.99
CA GLY A 7 5.23 10.88 -5.28
C GLY A 7 5.37 10.96 -3.76
N ARG A 8 5.33 12.17 -3.18
CA ARG A 8 5.41 12.42 -1.74
C ARG A 8 4.14 13.10 -1.24
N GLN A 9 3.73 12.76 -0.02
CA GLN A 9 2.63 13.44 0.65
C GLN A 9 3.16 14.48 1.64
N LYS A 10 2.41 15.58 1.81
CA LYS A 10 2.71 16.60 2.82
C LYS A 10 1.87 16.36 4.06
N ILE A 11 2.49 16.47 5.22
CA ILE A 11 1.81 16.43 6.51
C ILE A 11 2.09 17.72 7.29
N LEU A 12 1.07 18.19 8.01
CA LEU A 12 1.22 19.22 9.03
C LEU A 12 1.27 18.54 10.38
N PHE A 13 2.35 18.71 11.11
CA PHE A 13 2.53 18.19 12.44
C PHE A 13 2.56 19.34 13.44
N SER A 14 1.64 19.31 14.40
CA SER A 14 1.57 20.29 15.47
C SER A 14 1.96 19.66 16.80
N TRP A 15 2.78 20.37 17.56
CA TRP A 15 3.18 19.95 18.91
C TRP A 15 3.25 21.18 19.81
N GLY A 16 2.97 20.99 21.10
CA GLY A 16 3.04 22.08 22.07
C GLY A 16 3.39 21.58 23.47
N LYS A 17 4.04 22.45 24.23
CA LYS A 17 3.97 22.46 25.69
C LYS A 17 2.99 23.57 26.06
N ALA A 18 2.33 23.45 27.21
CA ALA A 18 1.34 24.41 27.69
C ALA A 18 1.77 25.87 27.40
N GLY A 19 1.08 26.55 26.47
CA GLY A 19 1.28 27.93 26.11
C GLY A 19 2.08 28.25 24.83
N CYS A 20 2.52 27.24 24.06
CA CYS A 20 3.18 27.45 22.78
C CYS A 20 2.88 26.31 21.80
N ASP A 21 2.01 26.56 20.83
CA ASP A 21 1.72 25.63 19.74
C ASP A 21 2.70 25.87 18.59
N CYS A 22 3.51 24.86 18.31
CA CYS A 22 4.41 24.86 17.16
C CYS A 22 3.82 23.99 16.06
N THR A 23 3.92 24.43 14.81
CA THR A 23 3.49 23.66 13.64
C THR A 23 4.59 23.62 12.60
N ALA A 24 4.85 22.47 12.01
CA ALA A 24 5.75 22.34 10.89
C ALA A 24 5.16 21.44 9.80
N SER A 25 5.52 21.73 8.55
CA SER A 25 5.18 20.89 7.41
C SER A 25 6.34 19.95 7.10
N TYR A 26 6.04 18.68 6.84
CA TYR A 26 7.00 17.65 6.43
C TYR A 26 6.55 16.99 5.12
N GLU A 27 7.53 16.61 4.30
CA GLU A 27 7.31 15.73 3.15
C GLU A 27 7.62 14.29 3.57
N VAL A 28 6.72 13.38 3.24
CA VAL A 28 6.82 11.95 3.59
C VAL A 28 6.73 11.14 2.31
N SER A 29 7.72 10.28 2.07
CA SER A 29 7.79 9.42 0.88
C SER A 29 6.77 8.29 0.89
N LEU A 30 6.42 7.76 2.07
CA LEU A 30 5.43 6.71 2.20
C LEU A 30 4.02 7.29 2.08
N LEU A 31 3.21 6.76 1.17
CA LEU A 31 1.86 7.26 0.86
C LEU A 31 0.78 6.55 1.69
N GLY A 32 -0.34 7.26 1.92
CA GLY A 32 -1.52 6.77 2.63
C GLY A 32 -1.70 7.42 4.01
N ASP A 33 -2.95 7.51 4.47
CA ASP A 33 -3.29 8.16 5.74
C ASP A 33 -2.63 7.47 6.94
N HIS A 34 -2.61 6.14 6.96
CA HIS A 34 -1.91 5.38 7.99
C HIS A 34 -0.40 5.70 8.05
N GLN A 35 0.22 6.09 6.94
CA GLN A 35 1.63 6.51 6.91
C GLN A 35 1.81 7.93 7.46
N ARG A 36 0.79 8.79 7.39
CA ARG A 36 0.80 10.08 8.09
C ARG A 36 0.81 9.90 9.60
N GLU A 37 0.01 8.97 10.10
CA GLU A 37 0.00 8.61 11.53
C GLU A 37 1.35 8.02 11.97
N ASN A 38 1.91 7.09 11.19
CA ASN A 38 3.23 6.52 11.45
C ASN A 38 4.33 7.60 11.45
N ALA A 39 4.30 8.52 10.49
CA ALA A 39 5.23 9.64 10.43
C ALA A 39 5.06 10.58 11.64
N ALA A 40 3.83 10.85 12.08
CA ALA A 40 3.59 11.67 13.27
C ALA A 40 4.19 11.04 14.53
N VAL A 41 4.05 9.72 14.70
CA VAL A 41 4.68 8.97 15.81
C VAL A 41 6.19 9.04 15.70
N ALA A 42 6.77 8.84 14.52
CA ALA A 42 8.20 8.91 14.28
C ALA A 42 8.77 10.31 14.58
N ILE A 43 8.08 11.38 14.14
CA ILE A 43 8.45 12.77 14.43
C ILE A 43 8.44 13.01 15.94
N GLN A 44 7.42 12.55 16.64
CA GLN A 44 7.33 12.73 18.09
C GLN A 44 8.44 11.98 18.82
N ALA A 45 8.73 10.75 18.45
CA ALA A 45 9.84 9.98 19.00
C ALA A 45 11.19 10.65 18.77
N PHE A 46 11.41 11.14 17.53
CA PHE A 46 12.63 11.88 17.18
C PHE A 46 12.79 13.14 18.03
N ARG A 47 11.73 13.90 18.27
CA ARG A 47 11.76 15.09 19.12
C ARG A 47 12.13 14.79 20.57
N VAL A 48 11.68 13.65 21.11
CA VAL A 48 12.12 13.21 22.43
C VAL A 48 13.62 12.92 22.45
N LEU A 49 14.13 12.20 21.42
CA LEU A 49 15.57 11.90 21.31
C LEU A 49 16.40 13.17 21.11
N GLN A 50 15.92 14.13 20.35
CA GLN A 50 16.59 15.42 20.13
C GLN A 50 16.84 16.19 21.42
N THR A 51 15.99 16.05 22.44
CA THR A 51 16.22 16.66 23.76
C THR A 51 17.36 16.02 24.54
N GLN A 52 17.75 14.81 24.18
CA GLN A 52 18.77 14.01 24.86
C GLN A 52 20.11 14.00 24.14
N ASP A 53 20.09 14.17 22.81
CA ASP A 53 21.28 14.08 21.97
C ASP A 53 21.22 15.07 20.80
N GLY A 54 22.11 16.04 20.79
CA GLY A 54 22.19 17.08 19.78
C GLY A 54 22.55 16.59 18.35
N ARG A 55 22.88 15.31 18.18
CA ARG A 55 23.06 14.71 16.84
C ARG A 55 21.76 14.57 16.06
N PHE A 56 20.61 14.57 16.75
CA PHE A 56 19.29 14.53 16.15
C PHE A 56 18.88 15.95 15.71
N THR A 57 19.11 16.27 14.44
CA THR A 57 18.81 17.60 13.87
C THR A 57 17.50 17.60 13.09
N GLU A 58 16.83 18.77 13.04
CA GLU A 58 15.61 18.94 12.23
C GLU A 58 15.87 18.63 10.73
N ALA A 59 17.05 18.96 10.21
CA ALA A 59 17.44 18.68 8.84
C ALA A 59 17.50 17.17 8.58
N ALA A 60 18.13 16.39 9.48
CA ALA A 60 18.19 14.96 9.38
C ALA A 60 16.79 14.29 9.45
N LEU A 61 15.89 14.81 10.30
CA LEU A 61 14.50 14.33 10.34
C LEU A 61 13.79 14.54 9.02
N ARG A 62 13.91 15.74 8.42
CA ARG A 62 13.26 16.05 7.13
C ARG A 62 13.79 15.18 6.00
N GLU A 63 15.09 15.00 5.95
CA GLU A 63 15.72 14.12 4.96
C GLU A 63 15.27 12.64 5.15
N ALA A 64 15.28 12.14 6.38
CA ALA A 64 14.84 10.78 6.68
C ALA A 64 13.38 10.53 6.28
N LEU A 65 12.45 11.44 6.59
CA LEU A 65 11.04 11.30 6.21
C LEU A 65 10.86 11.33 4.69
N ARG A 66 11.67 12.12 3.98
CA ARG A 66 11.61 12.29 2.54
C ARG A 66 12.23 11.14 1.76
N GLU A 67 13.26 10.50 2.31
CA GLU A 67 14.05 9.46 1.65
C GLU A 67 13.74 8.04 2.18
N THR A 68 12.84 7.89 3.16
CA THR A 68 12.45 6.59 3.69
C THR A 68 11.86 5.72 2.58
N VAL A 69 12.44 4.56 2.35
CA VAL A 69 11.94 3.52 1.45
C VAL A 69 11.58 2.30 2.29
N TRP A 70 10.38 1.78 2.07
CA TRP A 70 9.96 0.52 2.68
C TRP A 70 9.32 -0.37 1.60
N PRO A 71 10.02 -1.39 1.13
CA PRO A 71 9.51 -2.28 0.10
C PRO A 71 8.15 -2.88 0.45
N GLY A 72 7.25 -2.94 -0.54
CA GLY A 72 5.91 -3.46 -0.35
C GLY A 72 4.98 -2.58 0.51
N ARG A 73 5.24 -1.27 0.59
CA ARG A 73 4.34 -0.29 1.20
C ARG A 73 3.88 0.73 0.16
N PHE A 74 2.84 0.37 -0.58
CA PHE A 74 2.30 1.15 -1.70
C PHE A 74 3.39 1.53 -2.71
N GLU A 75 4.35 0.63 -2.86
CA GLU A 75 5.55 0.81 -3.67
C GLU A 75 5.20 0.94 -5.15
N ALA A 76 5.80 1.93 -5.82
CA ALA A 76 5.66 2.11 -7.24
C ALA A 76 6.70 1.26 -7.98
N MET A 77 6.25 0.48 -8.95
CA MET A 77 7.10 -0.25 -9.89
C MET A 77 6.47 -0.14 -11.27
N ASP A 78 7.13 0.52 -12.19
CA ASP A 78 6.62 0.66 -13.54
C ASP A 78 7.41 -0.24 -14.51
N ILE A 79 6.69 -1.01 -15.33
CA ILE A 79 7.28 -1.89 -16.36
C ILE A 79 6.82 -1.40 -17.73
N GLY A 80 7.69 -0.71 -18.44
CA GLY A 80 7.34 -0.07 -19.70
C GLY A 80 6.25 1.00 -19.48
N ARG A 81 5.05 0.77 -20.01
CA ARG A 81 3.89 1.66 -19.81
C ARG A 81 2.95 1.18 -18.71
N VAL A 82 3.21 0.02 -18.13
CA VAL A 82 2.36 -0.55 -17.09
C VAL A 82 2.73 0.05 -15.74
N ARG A 83 1.77 0.73 -15.13
CA ARG A 83 1.90 1.25 -13.75
C ARG A 83 1.55 0.15 -12.77
N ILE A 84 2.41 -0.09 -11.79
CA ILE A 84 2.23 -1.13 -10.78
C ILE A 84 2.32 -0.50 -9.40
N ARG A 85 1.46 -0.96 -8.49
CA ARG A 85 1.58 -0.72 -7.05
C ARG A 85 1.70 -2.04 -6.32
N ILE A 86 2.69 -2.13 -5.44
CA ILE A 86 2.96 -3.32 -4.64
C ILE A 86 2.69 -2.95 -3.18
N ASP A 87 1.79 -3.71 -2.54
CA ASP A 87 1.45 -3.47 -1.14
C ASP A 87 1.28 -4.77 -0.35
N GLY A 88 1.94 -4.87 0.78
CA GLY A 88 1.92 -6.03 1.66
C GLY A 88 0.69 -6.13 2.57
N ALA A 89 -0.42 -5.46 2.28
CA ALA A 89 -1.67 -5.59 3.01
C ALA A 89 -2.13 -7.05 3.05
N HIS A 90 -2.35 -7.58 4.25
CA HIS A 90 -2.61 -9.02 4.47
C HIS A 90 -3.62 -9.28 5.58
N ASN A 91 -4.36 -8.26 5.99
CA ASN A 91 -5.46 -8.33 6.95
C ASN A 91 -6.51 -7.26 6.60
N PRO A 92 -7.73 -7.32 7.18
CA PRO A 92 -8.81 -6.39 6.85
C PRO A 92 -8.44 -4.92 6.99
N ALA A 93 -7.73 -4.53 8.06
CA ALA A 93 -7.33 -3.14 8.28
C ALA A 93 -6.31 -2.66 7.22
N GLY A 94 -5.30 -3.47 6.89
CA GLY A 94 -4.35 -3.15 5.83
C GLY A 94 -5.01 -3.04 4.46
N ILE A 95 -5.93 -3.96 4.15
CA ILE A 95 -6.71 -3.91 2.90
C ILE A 95 -7.58 -2.65 2.82
N ALA A 96 -8.21 -2.25 3.93
CA ALA A 96 -8.99 -1.00 3.97
C ALA A 96 -8.11 0.23 3.73
N ALA A 97 -6.93 0.28 4.36
CA ALA A 97 -5.97 1.36 4.16
C ALA A 97 -5.46 1.41 2.69
N LEU A 98 -5.15 0.23 2.10
CA LEU A 98 -4.78 0.13 0.70
C LEU A 98 -5.90 0.62 -0.23
N ARG A 99 -7.15 0.21 0.02
CA ARG A 99 -8.29 0.63 -0.79
C ARG A 99 -8.48 2.14 -0.73
N THR A 100 -8.41 2.74 0.45
CA THR A 100 -8.48 4.20 0.62
C THR A 100 -7.35 4.89 -0.17
N ALA A 101 -6.12 4.40 -0.06
CA ALA A 101 -5.00 4.98 -0.81
C ALA A 101 -5.20 4.88 -2.34
N LEU A 102 -5.73 3.75 -2.84
CA LEU A 102 -6.07 3.59 -4.26
C LEU A 102 -7.15 4.58 -4.72
N ASP A 103 -8.17 4.80 -3.91
CA ASP A 103 -9.26 5.72 -4.23
C ASP A 103 -8.81 7.19 -4.17
N ASP A 104 -7.88 7.53 -3.26
CA ASP A 104 -7.35 8.89 -3.11
C ASP A 104 -6.33 9.27 -4.18
N TYR A 105 -5.44 8.34 -4.55
CA TYR A 105 -4.30 8.65 -5.45
C TYR A 105 -4.55 8.24 -6.90
N PHE A 106 -5.48 7.32 -7.15
CA PHE A 106 -5.81 6.78 -8.47
C PHE A 106 -7.33 6.66 -8.67
N PRO A 107 -8.11 7.73 -8.47
CA PRO A 107 -9.58 7.66 -8.45
C PRO A 107 -10.18 7.24 -9.81
N GLU A 108 -9.54 7.64 -10.91
CA GLU A 108 -10.04 7.39 -12.27
C GLU A 108 -9.47 6.11 -12.90
N ASP A 109 -8.49 5.46 -12.24
CA ASP A 109 -7.85 4.29 -12.81
C ASP A 109 -8.71 3.04 -12.66
N ARG A 110 -8.82 2.27 -13.74
CA ARG A 110 -9.29 0.89 -13.68
C ARG A 110 -8.27 0.02 -12.97
N ARG A 111 -8.71 -0.92 -12.16
CA ARG A 111 -7.81 -1.71 -11.34
C ARG A 111 -7.78 -3.16 -11.78
N VAL A 112 -6.58 -3.67 -11.92
CA VAL A 112 -6.28 -5.10 -12.05
C VAL A 112 -5.56 -5.53 -10.80
N PHE A 113 -6.09 -6.48 -10.05
CA PHE A 113 -5.44 -7.00 -8.86
C PHE A 113 -4.74 -8.34 -9.16
N LEU A 114 -3.49 -8.47 -8.76
CA LEU A 114 -2.83 -9.76 -8.54
C LEU A 114 -2.88 -10.05 -7.05
N LEU A 115 -3.69 -11.00 -6.65
CA LEU A 115 -4.06 -11.21 -5.26
C LEU A 115 -3.78 -12.64 -4.80
N GLY A 116 -3.09 -12.76 -3.67
CA GLY A 116 -2.86 -14.03 -3.00
C GLY A 116 -2.95 -13.89 -1.49
N ILE A 117 -3.82 -14.66 -0.85
CA ILE A 117 -4.16 -14.54 0.57
C ILE A 117 -3.80 -15.82 1.31
N LEU A 118 -3.45 -15.72 2.59
CA LEU A 118 -3.25 -16.89 3.45
C LEU A 118 -4.59 -17.34 4.05
N ARG A 119 -4.77 -18.68 4.22
CA ARG A 119 -6.02 -19.28 4.68
C ARG A 119 -6.43 -18.93 6.12
N ASP A 120 -5.47 -18.46 6.94
CA ASP A 120 -5.70 -18.04 8.32
C ASP A 120 -6.22 -16.60 8.45
N LYS A 121 -6.48 -15.91 7.33
CA LYS A 121 -6.96 -14.53 7.31
C LYS A 121 -8.49 -14.46 7.12
N ASP A 122 -9.07 -13.35 7.49
CA ASP A 122 -10.48 -13.05 7.19
C ASP A 122 -10.64 -12.68 5.70
N ILE A 123 -10.64 -13.74 4.88
CA ILE A 123 -10.67 -13.66 3.42
C ILE A 123 -11.92 -12.91 2.94
N ASP A 124 -13.08 -13.20 3.54
CA ASP A 124 -14.36 -12.63 3.11
C ASP A 124 -14.39 -11.12 3.31
N THR A 125 -13.91 -10.64 4.46
CA THR A 125 -13.82 -9.21 4.73
C THR A 125 -12.76 -8.56 3.84
N MET A 126 -11.61 -9.20 3.63
CA MET A 126 -10.56 -8.65 2.76
C MET A 126 -11.05 -8.49 1.32
N LEU A 127 -11.68 -9.50 0.74
CA LEU A 127 -12.17 -9.46 -0.65
C LEU A 127 -13.29 -8.41 -0.82
N ARG A 128 -14.27 -8.38 0.09
CA ARG A 128 -15.37 -7.39 0.03
C ARG A 128 -14.89 -5.96 0.20
N THR A 129 -13.84 -5.74 0.99
CA THR A 129 -13.28 -4.41 1.21
C THR A 129 -12.46 -3.95 0.01
N LEU A 130 -11.69 -4.85 -0.61
CA LEU A 130 -10.77 -4.52 -1.69
C LEU A 130 -11.49 -4.37 -3.04
N LEU A 131 -12.28 -5.40 -3.42
CA LEU A 131 -12.80 -5.53 -4.78
C LEU A 131 -14.11 -4.74 -4.99
N ARG A 132 -14.26 -4.22 -6.20
CA ARG A 132 -15.48 -3.59 -6.74
C ARG A 132 -15.92 -4.35 -8.00
N LEU A 133 -17.15 -4.15 -8.41
CA LEU A 133 -17.72 -4.81 -9.59
C LEU A 133 -16.97 -4.50 -10.90
N GLU A 134 -16.38 -3.32 -11.00
CA GLU A 134 -15.60 -2.87 -12.15
C GLU A 134 -14.14 -3.36 -12.17
N ASP A 135 -13.64 -3.90 -11.05
CA ASP A 135 -12.26 -4.39 -10.95
C ASP A 135 -12.08 -5.72 -11.69
N ARG A 136 -10.84 -6.02 -12.04
CA ARG A 136 -10.41 -7.31 -12.60
C ARG A 136 -9.42 -7.95 -11.63
N VAL A 137 -9.49 -9.27 -11.44
CA VAL A 137 -8.62 -9.94 -10.48
C VAL A 137 -8.00 -11.22 -11.03
N MET A 138 -6.69 -11.34 -10.85
CA MET A 138 -5.91 -12.55 -10.99
C MET A 138 -5.62 -13.11 -9.61
N LEU A 139 -6.16 -14.26 -9.31
CA LEU A 139 -5.95 -14.95 -8.03
C LEU A 139 -4.82 -15.97 -8.16
N THR A 140 -3.89 -15.91 -7.21
CA THR A 140 -2.72 -16.80 -7.21
C THR A 140 -2.46 -17.39 -5.82
N ARG A 141 -1.53 -18.34 -5.77
CA ARG A 141 -1.10 -18.99 -4.53
C ARG A 141 0.25 -18.41 -4.11
N PRO A 142 0.33 -17.62 -3.01
CA PRO A 142 1.61 -17.23 -2.44
C PRO A 142 2.50 -18.42 -2.12
N ASP A 143 3.81 -18.22 -2.10
CA ASP A 143 4.77 -19.27 -1.74
C ASP A 143 4.77 -19.49 -0.21
N SER A 144 3.75 -20.17 0.26
CA SER A 144 3.55 -20.49 1.67
C SER A 144 2.66 -21.74 1.80
N GLU A 145 2.98 -22.60 2.75
CA GLU A 145 2.12 -23.74 3.11
C GLU A 145 0.74 -23.29 3.62
N ARG A 146 0.66 -22.06 4.15
CA ARG A 146 -0.58 -21.45 4.64
C ARG A 146 -1.37 -20.73 3.54
N ALA A 147 -0.95 -20.78 2.29
CA ALA A 147 -1.68 -20.15 1.20
C ALA A 147 -3.10 -20.73 1.05
N ALA A 148 -4.09 -19.86 0.86
CA ALA A 148 -5.43 -20.26 0.46
C ALA A 148 -5.43 -20.79 -0.96
N ASP A 149 -6.34 -21.73 -1.29
CA ASP A 149 -6.54 -22.15 -2.66
C ASP A 149 -7.14 -20.99 -3.48
N PRO A 150 -6.48 -20.55 -4.55
CA PRO A 150 -7.00 -19.46 -5.37
C PRO A 150 -8.34 -19.77 -6.04
N ARG A 151 -8.71 -21.04 -6.20
CA ARG A 151 -10.03 -21.46 -6.68
C ARG A 151 -11.11 -21.18 -5.63
N GLU A 152 -10.81 -21.41 -4.35
CA GLU A 152 -11.73 -21.06 -3.25
C GLU A 152 -11.88 -19.55 -3.14
N LEU A 153 -10.80 -18.78 -3.32
CA LEU A 153 -10.88 -17.33 -3.38
C LEU A 153 -11.78 -16.85 -4.52
N ALA A 154 -11.72 -17.52 -5.68
CA ALA A 154 -12.52 -17.16 -6.85
C ALA A 154 -14.04 -17.31 -6.60
N THR A 155 -14.48 -18.25 -5.78
CA THR A 155 -15.90 -18.41 -5.44
C THR A 155 -16.46 -17.28 -4.57
N LYS A 156 -15.58 -16.50 -3.94
CA LYS A 156 -15.89 -15.39 -3.02
C LYS A 156 -15.63 -14.01 -3.61
N ALA A 157 -14.81 -13.95 -4.67
CA ALA A 157 -14.44 -12.70 -5.31
C ALA A 157 -15.60 -12.15 -6.15
N THR A 158 -15.92 -10.87 -5.96
CA THR A 158 -16.90 -10.14 -6.76
C THR A 158 -16.17 -9.07 -7.56
N ALA A 159 -16.02 -9.31 -8.88
CA ALA A 159 -15.29 -8.43 -9.79
C ALA A 159 -15.80 -8.64 -11.23
N GLN A 160 -15.48 -7.72 -12.16
CA GLN A 160 -15.84 -7.81 -13.57
C GLN A 160 -15.25 -9.07 -14.23
N GLU A 161 -14.02 -9.39 -13.87
CA GLU A 161 -13.31 -10.55 -14.39
C GLU A 161 -12.48 -11.19 -13.28
N VAL A 162 -12.65 -12.51 -13.11
CA VAL A 162 -11.89 -13.29 -12.13
C VAL A 162 -11.14 -14.41 -12.87
N ARG A 163 -9.82 -14.39 -12.77
CA ARG A 163 -8.95 -15.44 -13.30
C ARG A 163 -8.16 -16.11 -12.20
N VAL A 164 -7.75 -17.34 -12.43
CA VAL A 164 -7.01 -18.14 -11.47
C VAL A 164 -5.76 -18.72 -12.11
N LYS A 165 -4.62 -18.50 -11.48
CA LYS A 165 -3.35 -19.11 -11.86
C LYS A 165 -2.52 -19.38 -10.59
N ALA A 166 -2.39 -20.65 -10.22
CA ALA A 166 -1.75 -21.01 -8.95
C ALA A 166 -0.28 -20.60 -8.85
N ASN A 167 0.50 -20.66 -9.95
CA ASN A 167 1.88 -20.24 -9.97
C ASN A 167 1.98 -18.70 -10.04
N PRO A 168 2.64 -18.03 -9.07
CA PRO A 168 2.66 -16.57 -9.00
C PRO A 168 3.35 -15.89 -10.20
N GLU A 169 4.41 -16.46 -10.75
CA GLU A 169 5.13 -15.89 -11.89
C GLU A 169 4.24 -15.92 -13.14
N LYS A 170 3.59 -17.05 -13.38
CA LYS A 170 2.62 -17.19 -14.49
C LYS A 170 1.40 -16.31 -14.27
N ALA A 171 0.97 -16.13 -13.02
CA ALA A 171 -0.12 -15.23 -12.66
C ALA A 171 0.23 -13.77 -12.95
N LEU A 172 1.44 -13.35 -12.59
CA LEU A 172 1.93 -11.99 -12.91
C LEU A 172 2.00 -11.76 -14.42
N ALA A 173 2.59 -12.70 -15.17
CA ALA A 173 2.66 -12.61 -16.62
C ALA A 173 1.28 -12.48 -17.26
N GLU A 174 0.28 -13.23 -16.78
CA GLU A 174 -1.09 -13.16 -17.26
C GLU A 174 -1.79 -11.88 -16.79
N ALA A 175 -1.59 -11.44 -15.54
CA ALA A 175 -2.14 -10.19 -15.03
C ALA A 175 -1.66 -8.96 -15.83
N LEU A 176 -0.40 -8.95 -16.26
CA LEU A 176 0.15 -7.91 -17.14
C LEU A 176 -0.60 -7.83 -18.48
N THR A 177 -1.13 -8.93 -19.00
CA THR A 177 -1.97 -8.92 -20.24
C THR A 177 -3.38 -8.39 -19.99
N MET A 178 -3.81 -8.33 -18.74
CA MET A 178 -5.12 -7.76 -18.37
C MET A 178 -5.08 -6.23 -18.24
N VAL A 179 -3.90 -5.63 -18.15
CA VAL A 179 -3.71 -4.19 -17.96
C VAL A 179 -3.86 -3.46 -19.28
N SER A 180 -4.62 -2.35 -19.29
CA SER A 180 -4.73 -1.37 -20.38
C SER A 180 -4.00 -0.07 -20.00
N GLU A 181 -3.89 0.88 -20.93
CA GLU A 181 -3.18 2.16 -20.68
C GLU A 181 -3.78 2.99 -19.54
N ASP A 182 -5.09 2.84 -19.30
CA ASP A 182 -5.85 3.49 -18.23
C ASP A 182 -5.97 2.63 -16.95
N SER A 183 -5.18 1.57 -16.84
CA SER A 183 -5.26 0.64 -15.71
C SER A 183 -4.05 0.73 -14.80
N LEU A 184 -4.27 0.36 -13.54
CA LEU A 184 -3.27 0.19 -12.51
C LEU A 184 -3.23 -1.28 -12.08
N LEU A 185 -2.07 -1.93 -12.17
CA LEU A 185 -1.88 -3.26 -11.59
C LEU A 185 -1.53 -3.11 -10.11
N VAL A 186 -2.26 -3.80 -9.25
CA VAL A 186 -2.04 -3.82 -7.80
C VAL A 186 -1.70 -5.23 -7.36
N VAL A 187 -0.50 -5.42 -6.80
CA VAL A 187 -0.04 -6.71 -6.27
C VAL A 187 -0.15 -6.68 -4.75
N THR A 188 -0.99 -7.57 -4.16
CA THR A 188 -1.27 -7.50 -2.72
C THR A 188 -1.83 -8.79 -2.13
N GLY A 189 -2.16 -8.77 -0.84
CA GLY A 189 -2.84 -9.83 -0.09
C GLY A 189 -1.93 -10.68 0.79
N SER A 190 -0.62 -10.65 0.55
CA SER A 190 0.34 -11.39 1.38
C SER A 190 1.76 -10.87 1.20
N LEU A 191 2.53 -10.78 2.29
CA LEU A 191 3.97 -10.53 2.23
C LEU A 191 4.75 -11.63 1.49
N TYR A 192 4.24 -12.86 1.48
CA TYR A 192 4.83 -13.98 0.72
C TYR A 192 4.61 -13.87 -0.80
N LEU A 193 3.69 -13.02 -1.23
CA LEU A 193 3.50 -12.72 -2.65
C LEU A 193 4.36 -11.55 -3.08
N VAL A 194 4.39 -10.47 -2.29
CA VAL A 194 5.04 -9.20 -2.66
C VAL A 194 6.55 -9.20 -2.42
N GLY A 195 7.06 -10.03 -1.51
CA GLY A 195 8.48 -10.13 -1.18
C GLY A 195 9.28 -11.12 -2.04
N ARG A 196 8.74 -11.53 -3.19
CA ARG A 196 9.34 -12.52 -4.08
C ARG A 196 10.08 -11.93 -5.27
#